data_2a7092747da1f43d75a14a223d8c3117
#
_entry.id   2a7092747da1f43d75a14a223d8c3117
#
_cell.length_a   1.000
_cell.length_b   1.000
_cell.length_c   1.000
_cell.angle_alpha   90.00
_cell.angle_beta   90.00
_cell.angle_gamma   90.00
#
_symmetry.space_group_name_H-M   'P 1'
#
loop_
_entity.id
_entity.type
_entity.pdbx_description
1 polymer ?
#
loop_
_entity_poly.entity_id
_entity_poly.type
_entity_poly.pdbx_seq_one_letter_code
_entity_poly.pdbx_strand_id
1 'polypeptide(L)'
;MGANIIIFRINQIPTQLLNNHKYSLNCANIFMNMRKTITIVAIAMLTLGISLSAGAQNKNRSADQEAQELEKIKRETTILKKGDKAADFTGKRFAGGSFKLADQKGKVVMLLFWGGWCPPCRHELRPENLPATLKEFNDNQDFVFQPIAYKDTRATLEKFFAGKEGKTIYSYLKPLTLVDEDKSIFGLYAKSGVPRCVIIGKNGVIAYVGIGSSEEGLKEVAQTLRKELAK
;
A
#
# COMPACT_ATOMS: atom_id res chain seq x y z
N MET A 1 28.21 -9.17 22.67
CA MET A 1 27.97 -7.83 22.08
C MET A 1 26.58 -7.84 21.51
N GLY A 2 25.61 -7.24 22.23
CA GLY A 2 24.19 -7.28 21.89
C GLY A 2 23.89 -6.41 20.69
N ALA A 3 23.30 -6.99 19.67
CA ALA A 3 22.73 -6.22 18.55
C ALA A 3 21.50 -5.47 19.07
N ASN A 4 21.62 -4.15 19.26
CA ASN A 4 20.47 -3.28 19.51
C ASN A 4 19.55 -3.32 18.28
N ILE A 5 18.49 -4.12 18.37
CA ILE A 5 17.38 -4.08 17.42
C ILE A 5 16.65 -2.76 17.69
N ILE A 6 16.88 -1.76 16.85
CA ILE A 6 16.12 -0.52 16.88
C ILE A 6 14.72 -0.86 16.35
N ILE A 7 13.81 -1.16 17.28
CA ILE A 7 12.37 -1.26 17.00
C ILE A 7 11.88 0.17 16.85
N PHE A 8 11.82 0.65 15.61
CA PHE A 8 11.23 1.95 15.32
C PHE A 8 9.71 1.83 15.41
N ARG A 9 9.14 2.37 16.49
CA ARG A 9 7.69 2.51 16.65
C ARG A 9 7.18 3.48 15.59
N ILE A 10 6.20 3.09 14.79
CA ILE A 10 5.46 3.96 13.85
C ILE A 10 4.68 5.06 14.62
N ASN A 11 4.74 5.06 15.95
CA ASN A 11 4.09 6.04 16.84
C ASN A 11 4.57 7.50 16.71
N GLN A 12 5.48 7.81 15.80
CA GLN A 12 5.92 9.20 15.55
C GLN A 12 5.22 9.87 14.37
N ILE A 13 3.99 9.47 14.03
CA ILE A 13 3.14 10.29 13.17
C ILE A 13 2.56 11.40 14.07
N PRO A 14 2.89 12.67 13.86
CA PRO A 14 2.36 13.74 14.68
C PRO A 14 0.84 13.75 14.61
N THR A 15 0.17 13.65 15.74
CA THR A 15 -1.31 13.67 15.89
C THR A 15 -1.96 14.91 15.28
N GLN A 16 -1.20 15.94 14.96
CA GLN A 16 -1.67 17.17 14.32
C GLN A 16 -2.14 16.99 12.87
N LEU A 17 -1.76 15.91 12.18
CA LEU A 17 -2.18 15.66 10.80
C LEU A 17 -3.57 15.00 10.70
N LEU A 18 -4.11 14.47 11.79
CA LEU A 18 -5.41 13.81 11.81
C LEU A 18 -6.60 14.80 11.91
N ASN A 19 -6.37 16.09 12.21
CA ASN A 19 -7.42 17.07 12.49
C ASN A 19 -7.72 18.08 11.36
N ASN A 20 -7.20 17.90 10.14
CA ASN A 20 -7.52 18.82 9.04
C ASN A 20 -8.85 18.47 8.34
N HIS A 21 -9.95 18.62 9.08
CA HIS A 21 -11.34 18.60 8.57
C HIS A 21 -11.71 19.82 7.67
N LYS A 22 -10.74 20.61 7.19
CA LYS A 22 -11.01 21.85 6.45
C LYS A 22 -11.22 21.70 4.93
N TYR A 23 -11.09 20.52 4.35
CA TYR A 23 -11.31 20.32 2.91
C TYR A 23 -12.70 19.77 2.54
N SER A 24 -13.58 19.51 3.54
CA SER A 24 -14.93 18.98 3.32
C SER A 24 -15.99 20.02 2.95
N LEU A 25 -15.73 21.32 3.13
CA LEU A 25 -16.79 22.35 2.99
C LEU A 25 -16.91 22.99 1.60
N ASN A 26 -15.96 22.75 0.68
CA ASN A 26 -16.07 23.33 -0.67
C ASN A 26 -16.85 22.45 -1.67
N CYS A 27 -17.07 21.17 -1.39
CA CYS A 27 -17.90 20.33 -2.25
C CYS A 27 -19.41 20.57 -2.05
N ALA A 28 -19.85 20.96 -0.86
CA ALA A 28 -21.28 21.17 -0.58
C ALA A 28 -21.87 22.39 -1.30
N ASN A 29 -21.08 23.46 -1.50
CA ASN A 29 -21.55 24.68 -2.16
C ASN A 29 -21.64 24.57 -3.70
N ILE A 30 -20.91 23.64 -4.31
CA ILE A 30 -21.01 23.37 -5.75
C ILE A 30 -22.29 22.57 -6.04
N PHE A 31 -22.73 21.69 -5.12
CA PHE A 31 -23.93 20.88 -5.28
C PHE A 31 -25.22 21.64 -5.11
N MET A 32 -25.24 22.77 -4.37
CA MET A 32 -26.48 23.55 -4.16
C MET A 32 -26.88 24.45 -5.35
N ASN A 33 -25.90 24.84 -6.19
CA ASN A 33 -26.21 25.63 -7.40
C ASN A 33 -26.64 24.79 -8.60
N MET A 34 -26.33 23.46 -8.60
CA MET A 34 -26.80 22.54 -9.65
C MET A 34 -28.26 22.12 -9.53
N ARG A 35 -28.91 22.28 -8.35
CA ARG A 35 -30.32 21.89 -8.16
C ARG A 35 -31.32 22.81 -8.84
N LYS A 36 -30.96 24.07 -9.11
CA LYS A 36 -31.87 25.04 -9.79
C LYS A 36 -31.90 24.90 -11.31
N THR A 37 -30.88 24.27 -11.93
CA THR A 37 -30.82 24.05 -13.39
C THR A 37 -31.44 22.73 -13.82
N ILE A 38 -31.63 21.78 -12.92
CA ILE A 38 -32.13 20.43 -13.24
C ILE A 38 -33.67 20.40 -13.37
N THR A 39 -34.38 21.37 -12.73
CA THR A 39 -35.86 21.39 -12.75
C THR A 39 -36.43 21.80 -14.11
N ILE A 40 -35.68 22.47 -14.98
CA ILE A 40 -36.16 22.94 -16.31
C ILE A 40 -35.91 21.85 -17.38
N VAL A 41 -34.95 20.95 -17.20
CA VAL A 41 -34.63 19.87 -18.17
C VAL A 41 -35.50 18.60 -17.94
N ALA A 42 -36.04 18.42 -16.73
CA ALA A 42 -36.87 17.26 -16.40
C ALA A 42 -38.28 17.25 -17.03
N ILE A 43 -38.80 18.41 -17.51
CA ILE A 43 -40.12 18.48 -18.13
C ILE A 43 -40.07 18.17 -19.63
N ALA A 44 -38.91 18.26 -20.28
CA ALA A 44 -38.77 18.01 -21.73
C ALA A 44 -38.50 16.53 -22.08
N MET A 45 -38.26 15.65 -21.10
CA MET A 45 -37.93 14.23 -21.35
C MET A 45 -39.05 13.23 -21.05
N LEU A 46 -40.25 13.68 -20.77
CA LEU A 46 -41.39 12.79 -20.50
C LEU A 46 -42.10 12.24 -21.75
N THR A 47 -41.60 12.55 -22.96
CA THR A 47 -42.23 12.12 -24.23
C THR A 47 -41.37 11.17 -25.09
N LEU A 48 -40.15 10.83 -24.64
CA LEU A 48 -39.34 9.80 -25.33
C LEU A 48 -38.91 8.76 -24.30
N GLY A 49 -39.61 7.63 -24.30
CA GLY A 49 -39.34 6.47 -23.44
C GLY A 49 -37.95 5.87 -23.68
N ILE A 50 -36.93 6.46 -23.07
CA ILE A 50 -35.59 5.90 -22.99
C ILE A 50 -35.31 5.64 -21.52
N SER A 51 -35.35 4.38 -21.16
CA SER A 51 -35.08 3.83 -19.82
C SER A 51 -33.69 4.23 -19.30
N LEU A 52 -33.68 5.03 -18.22
CA LEU A 52 -32.47 5.41 -17.46
C LEU A 52 -31.94 4.26 -16.58
N SER A 53 -31.78 3.06 -17.12
CA SER A 53 -31.17 1.93 -16.40
C SER A 53 -29.69 1.66 -16.74
N ALA A 54 -29.07 2.51 -17.61
CA ALA A 54 -27.72 2.25 -18.13
C ALA A 54 -26.55 2.76 -17.22
N GLY A 55 -26.84 3.64 -16.24
CA GLY A 55 -25.76 4.29 -15.49
C GLY A 55 -25.14 3.46 -14.35
N ALA A 56 -25.93 2.60 -13.70
CA ALA A 56 -25.46 1.81 -12.57
C ALA A 56 -24.70 0.54 -13.01
N GLN A 57 -25.08 -0.07 -14.12
CA GLN A 57 -24.43 -1.27 -14.67
C GLN A 57 -23.04 -0.96 -15.25
N ASN A 58 -22.79 0.25 -15.74
CA ASN A 58 -21.50 0.60 -16.35
C ASN A 58 -20.40 0.82 -15.29
N LYS A 59 -20.77 1.30 -14.10
CA LYS A 59 -19.81 1.51 -13.00
C LYS A 59 -19.36 0.16 -12.37
N ASN A 60 -20.26 -0.79 -12.23
CA ASN A 60 -19.93 -2.12 -11.72
C ASN A 60 -19.15 -2.95 -12.74
N ARG A 61 -19.49 -2.83 -14.03
CA ARG A 61 -18.76 -3.54 -15.09
C ARG A 61 -17.31 -3.05 -15.22
N SER A 62 -17.03 -1.78 -15.01
CA SER A 62 -15.66 -1.24 -15.01
C SER A 62 -14.85 -1.72 -13.80
N ALA A 63 -15.44 -1.78 -12.60
CA ALA A 63 -14.78 -2.26 -11.39
C ALA A 63 -14.44 -3.75 -11.46
N ASP A 64 -15.37 -4.58 -11.96
CA ASP A 64 -15.14 -6.02 -12.15
C ASP A 64 -14.05 -6.30 -13.20
N GLN A 65 -14.02 -5.51 -14.27
CA GLN A 65 -12.98 -5.63 -15.31
C GLN A 65 -11.60 -5.24 -14.78
N GLU A 66 -11.51 -4.16 -13.98
CA GLU A 66 -10.28 -3.73 -13.35
C GLU A 66 -9.76 -4.77 -12.35
N ALA A 67 -10.64 -5.35 -11.53
CA ALA A 67 -10.30 -6.43 -10.61
C ALA A 67 -9.80 -7.69 -11.34
N GLN A 68 -10.44 -8.09 -12.44
CA GLN A 68 -10.02 -9.22 -13.26
C GLN A 68 -8.65 -8.99 -13.91
N GLU A 69 -8.41 -7.79 -14.44
CA GLU A 69 -7.13 -7.44 -15.04
C GLU A 69 -6.00 -7.42 -13.98
N LEU A 70 -6.30 -6.90 -12.77
CA LEU A 70 -5.35 -6.90 -11.66
C LEU A 70 -4.98 -8.33 -11.21
N GLU A 71 -5.95 -9.23 -11.10
CA GLU A 71 -5.71 -10.64 -10.78
C GLU A 71 -4.94 -11.37 -11.90
N LYS A 72 -5.19 -11.04 -13.16
CA LYS A 72 -4.42 -11.54 -14.30
C LYS A 72 -2.96 -11.06 -14.20
N ILE A 73 -2.73 -9.76 -14.00
CA ILE A 73 -1.39 -9.19 -13.81
C ILE A 73 -0.69 -9.87 -12.63
N LYS A 74 -1.38 -10.03 -11.51
CA LYS A 74 -0.86 -10.72 -10.32
C LYS A 74 -0.39 -12.13 -10.66
N ARG A 75 -1.22 -12.93 -11.34
CA ARG A 75 -0.89 -14.30 -11.72
C ARG A 75 0.31 -14.39 -12.67
N GLU A 76 0.39 -13.50 -13.66
CA GLU A 76 1.44 -13.53 -14.70
C GLU A 76 2.79 -12.98 -14.19
N THR A 77 2.75 -12.07 -13.22
CA THR A 77 3.94 -11.37 -12.74
C THR A 77 4.49 -11.90 -11.41
N THR A 78 3.73 -12.72 -10.68
CA THR A 78 4.18 -13.32 -9.41
C THR A 78 5.07 -14.53 -9.67
N ILE A 79 6.26 -14.54 -9.07
CA ILE A 79 7.19 -15.69 -9.09
C ILE A 79 6.91 -16.59 -7.88
N LEU A 80 7.02 -16.03 -6.66
CA LEU A 80 6.72 -16.77 -5.43
C LEU A 80 5.30 -16.49 -4.98
N LYS A 81 4.55 -17.57 -4.75
CA LYS A 81 3.11 -17.55 -4.43
C LYS A 81 2.88 -17.88 -2.96
N LYS A 82 1.64 -17.69 -2.51
CA LYS A 82 1.18 -18.21 -1.21
C LYS A 82 1.43 -19.72 -1.13
N GLY A 83 2.06 -20.15 -0.05
CA GLY A 83 2.47 -21.52 0.20
C GLY A 83 3.94 -21.81 -0.14
N ASP A 84 4.59 -20.97 -0.94
CA ASP A 84 6.00 -21.13 -1.25
C ASP A 84 6.88 -20.67 -0.06
N LYS A 85 8.08 -21.23 0.04
CA LYS A 85 9.09 -20.73 0.96
C LYS A 85 9.60 -19.37 0.44
N ALA A 86 9.67 -18.38 1.33
CA ALA A 86 10.20 -17.07 0.98
C ALA A 86 11.68 -17.18 0.59
N ALA A 87 12.08 -16.48 -0.47
CA ALA A 87 13.47 -16.37 -0.88
C ALA A 87 14.22 -15.49 0.13
N ASP A 88 15.37 -15.95 0.60
CA ASP A 88 16.23 -15.18 1.49
C ASP A 88 16.95 -14.05 0.73
N PHE A 89 17.19 -12.95 1.42
CA PHE A 89 17.92 -11.82 0.88
C PHE A 89 18.54 -10.96 1.98
N THR A 90 19.52 -10.16 1.58
CA THR A 90 20.07 -9.06 2.38
C THR A 90 19.95 -7.78 1.58
N GLY A 91 19.34 -6.74 2.17
CA GLY A 91 19.19 -5.43 1.55
C GLY A 91 19.84 -4.31 2.36
N LYS A 92 20.36 -3.28 1.68
CA LYS A 92 20.92 -2.08 2.33
C LYS A 92 19.82 -1.08 2.62
N ARG A 93 19.76 -0.58 3.86
CA ARG A 93 18.82 0.49 4.25
C ARG A 93 19.25 1.82 3.66
N PHE A 94 18.27 2.63 3.30
CA PHE A 94 18.51 4.01 2.88
C PHE A 94 19.17 4.84 3.99
N ALA A 95 18.74 4.69 5.24
CA ALA A 95 19.30 5.40 6.38
C ALA A 95 20.61 4.80 6.93
N GLY A 96 21.14 3.78 6.29
CA GLY A 96 22.33 3.06 6.73
C GLY A 96 22.02 1.72 7.41
N GLY A 97 23.04 0.82 7.44
CA GLY A 97 22.87 -0.54 7.91
C GLY A 97 22.24 -1.48 6.88
N SER A 98 21.89 -2.68 7.31
CA SER A 98 21.32 -3.72 6.46
C SER A 98 20.13 -4.41 7.14
N PHE A 99 19.33 -5.09 6.34
CA PHE A 99 18.29 -6.00 6.76
C PHE A 99 18.56 -7.37 6.12
N LYS A 100 18.46 -8.42 6.91
CA LYS A 100 18.51 -9.80 6.44
C LYS A 100 17.20 -10.49 6.78
N LEU A 101 16.57 -11.13 5.80
CA LEU A 101 15.32 -11.87 6.05
C LEU A 101 15.58 -13.07 6.97
N ALA A 102 16.70 -13.75 6.81
CA ALA A 102 17.09 -14.89 7.66
C ALA A 102 17.16 -14.55 9.16
N ASP A 103 17.46 -13.28 9.52
CA ASP A 103 17.52 -12.84 10.92
C ASP A 103 16.12 -12.64 11.53
N GLN A 104 15.05 -12.75 10.72
CA GLN A 104 13.67 -12.58 11.15
C GLN A 104 12.92 -13.90 11.38
N LYS A 105 13.63 -15.00 11.53
CA LYS A 105 13.02 -16.31 11.85
C LYS A 105 12.15 -16.23 13.09
N GLY A 106 10.96 -16.84 13.03
CA GLY A 106 9.98 -16.81 14.10
C GLY A 106 9.12 -15.57 14.14
N LYS A 107 9.35 -14.62 13.22
CA LYS A 107 8.51 -13.40 13.08
C LYS A 107 7.65 -13.45 11.84
N VAL A 108 6.55 -12.70 11.88
CA VAL A 108 5.75 -12.39 10.71
C VAL A 108 6.36 -11.18 10.01
N VAL A 109 6.77 -11.34 8.77
CA VAL A 109 7.41 -10.27 7.99
C VAL A 109 6.50 -9.84 6.86
N MET A 110 6.18 -8.56 6.82
CA MET A 110 5.48 -7.93 5.69
C MET A 110 6.48 -7.17 4.84
N LEU A 111 6.74 -7.65 3.64
CA LEU A 111 7.50 -6.94 2.62
C LEU A 111 6.54 -6.08 1.81
N LEU A 112 6.85 -4.81 1.62
CA LEU A 112 6.14 -3.92 0.71
C LEU A 112 7.10 -3.37 -0.34
N PHE A 113 6.97 -3.84 -1.57
CA PHE A 113 7.68 -3.28 -2.71
C PHE A 113 6.94 -2.05 -3.23
N TRP A 114 7.64 -0.92 -3.28
CA TRP A 114 7.09 0.38 -3.64
C TRP A 114 8.09 1.20 -4.44
N GLY A 115 7.71 2.39 -4.91
CA GLY A 115 8.63 3.34 -5.53
C GLY A 115 8.21 4.77 -5.27
N GLY A 116 9.16 5.67 -5.08
CA GLY A 116 8.91 7.11 -4.93
C GLY A 116 8.24 7.72 -6.18
N TRP A 117 8.49 7.13 -7.33
CA TRP A 117 7.93 7.48 -8.63
C TRP A 117 6.52 6.92 -8.88
N CYS A 118 6.01 6.01 -8.02
CA CYS A 118 4.77 5.25 -8.21
C CYS A 118 3.59 5.93 -7.49
N PRO A 119 2.64 6.60 -8.19
CA PRO A 119 1.52 7.28 -7.54
C PRO A 119 0.61 6.35 -6.70
N PRO A 120 0.21 5.13 -7.18
CA PRO A 120 -0.57 4.21 -6.34
C PRO A 120 0.17 3.79 -5.07
N CYS A 121 1.51 3.58 -5.16
CA CYS A 121 2.32 3.24 -3.98
C CYS A 121 2.31 4.38 -2.95
N ARG A 122 2.45 5.61 -3.41
CA ARG A 122 2.37 6.79 -2.52
C ARG A 122 0.99 6.94 -1.89
N HIS A 123 -0.07 6.65 -2.64
CA HIS A 123 -1.43 6.64 -2.09
C HIS A 123 -1.57 5.59 -0.97
N GLU A 124 -1.15 4.35 -1.20
CA GLU A 124 -1.22 3.27 -0.21
C GLU A 124 -0.42 3.59 1.07
N LEU A 125 0.72 4.27 0.92
CA LEU A 125 1.63 4.63 2.02
C LEU A 125 1.24 5.92 2.76
N ARG A 126 0.11 6.56 2.44
CA ARG A 126 -0.40 7.67 3.24
C ARG A 126 -0.84 7.19 4.62
N PRO A 127 -0.70 8.04 5.67
CA PRO A 127 -1.01 7.67 7.06
C PRO A 127 -2.41 7.08 7.24
N GLU A 128 -3.39 7.53 6.48
CA GLU A 128 -4.78 7.10 6.53
C GLU A 128 -5.06 5.73 5.89
N ASN A 129 -4.13 5.17 5.12
CA ASN A 129 -4.30 3.91 4.40
C ASN A 129 -3.52 2.77 5.07
N LEU A 130 -2.47 2.22 4.43
CA LEU A 130 -1.71 1.09 4.98
C LEU A 130 -1.16 1.36 6.39
N PRO A 131 -0.56 2.52 6.72
CA PRO A 131 -0.11 2.77 8.09
C PRO A 131 -1.21 2.73 9.13
N ALA A 132 -2.43 3.20 8.81
CA ALA A 132 -3.59 3.08 9.70
C ALA A 132 -3.97 1.61 9.94
N THR A 133 -3.92 0.79 8.87
CA THR A 133 -4.16 -0.67 8.94
C THR A 133 -3.09 -1.37 9.79
N LEU A 134 -1.82 -0.96 9.69
CA LEU A 134 -0.72 -1.57 10.44
C LEU A 134 -0.64 -1.12 11.91
N LYS A 135 -1.37 -0.08 12.30
CA LYS A 135 -1.30 0.52 13.64
C LYS A 135 -1.54 -0.50 14.77
N GLU A 136 -2.46 -1.44 14.57
CA GLU A 136 -2.77 -2.47 15.56
C GLU A 136 -1.63 -3.47 15.82
N PHE A 137 -0.66 -3.57 14.88
CA PHE A 137 0.46 -4.50 14.95
C PHE A 137 1.78 -3.86 15.39
N ASN A 138 1.84 -2.52 15.50
CA ASN A 138 3.09 -1.79 15.72
C ASN A 138 3.83 -2.16 17.01
N ASP A 139 3.11 -2.52 18.06
CA ASP A 139 3.69 -2.89 19.34
C ASP A 139 3.96 -4.41 19.46
N ASN A 140 3.65 -5.18 18.42
CA ASN A 140 3.89 -6.62 18.41
C ASN A 140 5.34 -6.92 18.06
N GLN A 141 6.08 -7.54 18.98
CA GLN A 141 7.50 -7.89 18.85
C GLN A 141 7.77 -8.91 17.73
N ASP A 142 6.74 -9.70 17.37
CA ASP A 142 6.80 -10.72 16.32
C ASP A 142 6.43 -10.17 14.95
N PHE A 143 6.11 -8.87 14.82
CA PHE A 143 5.78 -8.24 13.54
C PHE A 143 6.91 -7.37 13.02
N VAL A 144 7.23 -7.53 11.74
CA VAL A 144 8.23 -6.73 11.03
C VAL A 144 7.62 -6.18 9.75
N PHE A 145 7.54 -4.86 9.63
CA PHE A 145 7.22 -4.17 8.38
C PHE A 145 8.50 -3.74 7.68
N GLN A 146 8.71 -4.21 6.44
CA GLN A 146 9.90 -3.92 5.66
C GLN A 146 9.56 -3.36 4.28
N PRO A 147 9.57 -2.03 4.10
CA PRO A 147 9.43 -1.40 2.79
C PRO A 147 10.72 -1.54 1.98
N ILE A 148 10.57 -1.82 0.67
CA ILE A 148 11.65 -2.03 -0.29
C ILE A 148 11.39 -1.14 -1.50
N ALA A 149 12.27 -0.17 -1.73
CA ALA A 149 12.15 0.77 -2.84
C ALA A 149 12.66 0.15 -4.14
N TYR A 150 11.73 -0.30 -4.96
CA TYR A 150 11.95 -0.95 -6.25
C TYR A 150 12.29 0.04 -7.35
N LYS A 151 13.42 -0.15 -8.02
CA LYS A 151 13.93 0.74 -9.09
C LYS A 151 14.24 2.17 -8.64
N ASP A 152 14.28 2.44 -7.35
CA ASP A 152 14.77 3.72 -6.86
C ASP A 152 16.26 3.63 -6.54
N THR A 153 17.01 4.61 -7.01
CA THR A 153 18.39 4.82 -6.60
C THR A 153 18.45 5.53 -5.25
N ARG A 154 19.60 5.51 -4.59
CA ARG A 154 19.82 6.33 -3.39
C ARG A 154 19.53 7.82 -3.69
N ALA A 155 19.97 8.33 -4.84
CA ALA A 155 19.79 9.73 -5.23
C ALA A 155 18.32 10.10 -5.47
N THR A 156 17.51 9.20 -6.08
CA THR A 156 16.06 9.43 -6.25
C THR A 156 15.33 9.44 -4.92
N LEU A 157 15.70 8.54 -4.00
CA LEU A 157 15.14 8.51 -2.64
C LEU A 157 15.55 9.72 -1.82
N GLU A 158 16.77 10.23 -1.96
CA GLU A 158 17.20 11.48 -1.31
C GLU A 158 16.32 12.66 -1.74
N LYS A 159 16.08 12.80 -3.06
CA LYS A 159 15.16 13.81 -3.60
C LYS A 159 13.73 13.63 -3.08
N PHE A 160 13.24 12.39 -3.07
CA PHE A 160 11.90 12.06 -2.58
C PHE A 160 11.74 12.46 -1.11
N PHE A 161 12.64 12.01 -0.21
CA PHE A 161 12.56 12.30 1.21
C PHE A 161 12.91 13.75 1.56
N ALA A 162 13.65 14.48 0.71
CA ALA A 162 13.91 15.90 0.85
C ALA A 162 12.71 16.77 0.43
N GLY A 163 11.81 16.25 -0.40
CA GLY A 163 10.59 16.93 -0.84
C GLY A 163 9.60 17.19 0.30
N LYS A 164 8.62 18.06 0.06
CA LYS A 164 7.61 18.45 1.07
C LYS A 164 6.87 17.21 1.62
N GLU A 165 6.28 16.38 0.75
CA GLU A 165 5.57 15.17 1.18
C GLU A 165 6.50 14.14 1.82
N GLY A 166 7.72 13.99 1.30
CA GLY A 166 8.73 13.09 1.88
C GLY A 166 9.06 13.43 3.33
N LYS A 167 9.14 14.73 3.67
CA LYS A 167 9.41 15.21 5.02
C LYS A 167 8.21 15.12 5.95
N THR A 168 6.99 15.32 5.44
CA THR A 168 5.79 15.46 6.28
C THR A 168 4.93 14.19 6.32
N ILE A 169 4.81 13.49 5.20
CA ILE A 169 3.91 12.33 5.05
C ILE A 169 4.69 11.01 5.13
N TYR A 170 5.82 10.93 4.42
CA TYR A 170 6.55 9.67 4.22
C TYR A 170 7.84 9.55 5.04
N SER A 171 8.10 10.49 5.96
CA SER A 171 9.32 10.49 6.80
C SER A 171 9.53 9.20 7.59
N TYR A 172 8.45 8.52 7.99
CA TYR A 172 8.48 7.26 8.73
C TYR A 172 9.08 6.10 7.92
N LEU A 173 9.02 6.16 6.59
CA LEU A 173 9.62 5.16 5.69
C LEU A 173 11.14 5.27 5.62
N LYS A 174 11.68 6.48 5.80
CA LYS A 174 13.09 6.78 5.57
C LYS A 174 14.04 5.85 6.32
N PRO A 175 13.86 5.57 7.63
CA PRO A 175 14.74 4.67 8.37
C PRO A 175 14.55 3.19 8.01
N LEU A 176 13.40 2.81 7.46
CA LEU A 176 13.04 1.41 7.20
C LEU A 176 13.36 0.97 5.77
N THR A 177 13.27 1.89 4.80
CA THR A 177 13.33 1.56 3.36
C THR A 177 14.65 0.91 2.97
N LEU A 178 14.57 -0.25 2.32
CA LEU A 178 15.69 -0.84 1.58
C LEU A 178 15.75 -0.26 0.18
N VAL A 179 16.96 -0.12 -0.35
CA VAL A 179 17.22 0.33 -1.73
C VAL A 179 17.40 -0.91 -2.61
N ASP A 180 16.52 -1.09 -3.59
CA ASP A 180 16.55 -2.21 -4.55
C ASP A 180 16.62 -1.67 -5.99
N GLU A 181 17.70 -0.94 -6.27
CA GLU A 181 17.93 -0.24 -7.54
C GLU A 181 18.04 -1.21 -8.72
N ASP A 182 18.76 -2.29 -8.52
CA ASP A 182 19.02 -3.34 -9.52
C ASP A 182 17.93 -4.42 -9.59
N LYS A 183 16.89 -4.30 -8.76
CA LYS A 183 15.77 -5.25 -8.64
C LYS A 183 16.19 -6.65 -8.16
N SER A 184 17.33 -6.78 -7.51
CA SER A 184 17.86 -8.06 -7.06
C SER A 184 16.99 -8.71 -5.99
N ILE A 185 16.33 -7.91 -5.14
CA ILE A 185 15.39 -8.40 -4.13
C ILE A 185 14.01 -8.62 -4.76
N PHE A 186 13.47 -7.62 -5.47
CA PHE A 186 12.16 -7.72 -6.11
C PHE A 186 12.08 -8.90 -7.08
N GLY A 187 13.14 -9.11 -7.87
CA GLY A 187 13.23 -10.18 -8.87
C GLY A 187 13.13 -11.59 -8.30
N LEU A 188 13.37 -11.80 -7.00
CA LEU A 188 13.14 -13.07 -6.33
C LEU A 188 11.65 -13.39 -6.17
N TYR A 189 10.80 -12.36 -6.03
CA TYR A 189 9.37 -12.48 -5.71
C TYR A 189 8.45 -12.23 -6.89
N ALA A 190 8.86 -11.35 -7.82
CA ALA A 190 8.01 -10.94 -8.93
C ALA A 190 8.79 -10.41 -10.15
N LYS A 191 8.14 -10.42 -11.33
CA LYS A 191 8.67 -9.87 -12.58
C LYS A 191 8.38 -8.37 -12.72
N SER A 192 7.20 -7.93 -12.28
CA SER A 192 6.75 -6.53 -12.36
C SER A 192 5.54 -6.26 -11.43
N GLY A 193 5.14 -4.99 -11.34
CA GLY A 193 3.92 -4.54 -10.64
C GLY A 193 4.18 -4.16 -9.18
N VAL A 194 4.04 -2.86 -8.90
CA VAL A 194 4.05 -2.26 -7.55
C VAL A 194 2.85 -1.30 -7.44
N PRO A 195 2.30 -1.06 -6.23
CA PRO A 195 2.70 -1.63 -4.95
C PRO A 195 2.47 -3.14 -4.92
N ARG A 196 3.37 -3.86 -4.26
CA ARG A 196 3.25 -5.31 -4.06
C ARG A 196 3.55 -5.66 -2.62
N CYS A 197 2.61 -6.33 -1.98
CA CYS A 197 2.73 -6.82 -0.61
C CYS A 197 2.99 -8.32 -0.60
N VAL A 198 3.94 -8.77 0.25
CA VAL A 198 4.19 -10.19 0.54
C VAL A 198 4.23 -10.34 2.06
N ILE A 199 3.36 -11.19 2.62
CA ILE A 199 3.39 -11.53 4.05
C ILE A 199 3.98 -12.92 4.21
N ILE A 200 5.01 -13.01 5.03
CA ILE A 200 5.75 -14.23 5.35
C ILE A 200 5.41 -14.59 6.79
N GLY A 201 4.92 -15.81 7.00
CA GLY A 201 4.59 -16.33 8.34
C GLY A 201 5.84 -16.67 9.15
N LYS A 202 5.67 -16.94 10.46
CA LYS A 202 6.74 -17.30 11.41
C LYS A 202 7.59 -18.49 10.96
N ASN A 203 7.03 -19.38 10.13
CA ASN A 203 7.71 -20.55 9.55
C ASN A 203 8.49 -20.24 8.26
N GLY A 204 8.53 -18.99 7.81
CA GLY A 204 9.20 -18.58 6.58
C GLY A 204 8.44 -18.90 5.29
N VAL A 205 7.16 -19.28 5.39
CA VAL A 205 6.30 -19.58 4.24
C VAL A 205 5.45 -18.34 3.91
N ILE A 206 5.28 -18.05 2.63
CA ILE A 206 4.46 -16.94 2.17
C ILE A 206 2.98 -17.23 2.47
N ALA A 207 2.36 -16.39 3.29
CA ALA A 207 0.96 -16.46 3.67
C ALA A 207 0.06 -15.63 2.75
N TYR A 208 0.59 -14.56 2.15
CA TYR A 208 -0.17 -13.65 1.29
C TYR A 208 0.73 -12.98 0.23
N VAL A 209 0.13 -12.75 -0.95
CA VAL A 209 0.69 -11.91 -2.01
C VAL A 209 -0.41 -11.01 -2.54
N GLY A 210 -0.24 -9.70 -2.43
CA GLY A 210 -1.13 -8.68 -3.00
C GLY A 210 -0.41 -7.80 -4.01
N ILE A 211 -1.18 -7.21 -4.94
CA ILE A 211 -0.71 -6.19 -5.89
C ILE A 211 -1.77 -5.10 -6.02
N GLY A 212 -1.33 -3.87 -6.20
CA GLY A 212 -2.22 -2.72 -6.26
C GLY A 212 -2.59 -2.21 -4.87
N SER A 213 -3.30 -1.07 -4.85
CA SER A 213 -3.75 -0.38 -3.63
C SER A 213 -5.27 -0.34 -3.65
N SER A 214 -5.91 -1.16 -2.82
CA SER A 214 -7.36 -1.20 -2.68
C SER A 214 -7.77 -1.39 -1.22
N GLU A 215 -8.96 -0.93 -0.87
CA GLU A 215 -9.52 -1.11 0.47
C GLU A 215 -9.66 -2.58 0.84
N GLU A 216 -10.08 -3.41 -0.13
CA GLU A 216 -10.21 -4.86 0.08
C GLU A 216 -8.84 -5.51 0.32
N GLY A 217 -7.81 -5.13 -0.45
CA GLY A 217 -6.44 -5.60 -0.24
C GLY A 217 -5.92 -5.24 1.16
N LEU A 218 -6.23 -4.04 1.67
CA LEU A 218 -5.86 -3.66 3.05
C LEU A 218 -6.57 -4.52 4.10
N LYS A 219 -7.85 -4.89 3.89
CA LYS A 219 -8.57 -5.82 4.77
C LYS A 219 -7.94 -7.21 4.77
N GLU A 220 -7.58 -7.74 3.59
CA GLU A 220 -6.89 -9.02 3.46
C GLU A 220 -5.53 -9.03 4.16
N VAL A 221 -4.76 -7.93 4.03
CA VAL A 221 -3.48 -7.73 4.74
C VAL A 221 -3.71 -7.84 6.25
N ALA A 222 -4.65 -7.06 6.82
CA ALA A 222 -4.94 -7.07 8.25
C ALA A 222 -5.38 -8.46 8.76
N GLN A 223 -6.28 -9.13 8.04
CA GLN A 223 -6.76 -10.47 8.39
C GLN A 223 -5.62 -11.49 8.36
N THR A 224 -4.74 -11.41 7.34
CA THR A 224 -3.59 -12.32 7.24
C THR A 224 -2.60 -12.09 8.37
N LEU A 225 -2.29 -10.82 8.69
CA LEU A 225 -1.38 -10.50 9.80
C LEU A 225 -1.92 -11.01 11.13
N ARG A 226 -3.21 -10.79 11.46
CA ARG A 226 -3.84 -11.33 12.68
C ARG A 226 -3.72 -12.84 12.76
N LYS A 227 -4.00 -13.53 11.64
CA LYS A 227 -3.91 -15.00 11.57
C LYS A 227 -2.49 -15.53 11.77
N GLU A 228 -1.50 -14.91 11.14
CA GLU A 228 -0.10 -15.38 11.22
C GLU A 228 0.54 -15.03 12.58
N LEU A 229 0.18 -13.91 13.17
CA LEU A 229 0.67 -13.50 14.50
C LEU A 229 0.08 -14.36 15.64
N ALA A 230 -1.12 -14.92 15.44
CA ALA A 230 -1.77 -15.80 16.41
C ALA A 230 -1.21 -17.24 16.42
N LYS A 231 -0.34 -17.60 15.51
CA LYS A 231 0.38 -18.88 15.48
C LYS A 231 1.62 -18.82 16.38
#